data_de2448f658c248fa2c63d156bb500fdf
#
_entry.id   de2448f658c248fa2c63d156bb500fdf
#
_cell.length_a   1.000
_cell.length_b   1.000
_cell.length_c   1.000
_cell.angle_alpha   90.00
_cell.angle_beta   90.00
_cell.angle_gamma   90.00
#
_symmetry.space_group_name_H-M   'P 1'
#
loop_
_entity.id
_entity.type
_entity.pdbx_description
1 polymer ?
#
loop_
_entity_poly.entity_id
_entity_poly.type
_entity_poly.pdbx_seq_one_letter_code
_entity_poly.pdbx_strand_id
1 'polypeptide(L)'
;MTPGPLVADPSRVRLGIAGRVDENDHPYSWSAIVNGYDPVAMSAHAHPMISQYLGARRADEFGIEGVRVTHVWCDDPEDARKIAGASRIETIVNRAEDLIGCVDAVLIPTDRGEEHAARARPFVEAGVPPLVEQPLGRHRPGPAPLPPPPAGAGK
;
A
#
# COMPACT_ATOMS: atom_id res chain seq x y z
N MET A 1 -26.38 0.06 13.43
CA MET A 1 -25.21 -0.79 13.78
C MET A 1 -23.95 -0.07 13.33
N THR A 2 -23.05 0.20 14.24
CA THR A 2 -21.72 0.71 13.87
C THR A 2 -20.95 -0.46 13.25
N PRO A 3 -20.40 -0.32 12.03
CA PRO A 3 -19.56 -1.38 11.46
C PRO A 3 -18.37 -1.64 12.40
N GLY A 4 -18.04 -2.91 12.59
CA GLY A 4 -16.84 -3.30 13.34
C GLY A 4 -15.56 -2.84 12.66
N PRO A 5 -14.40 -2.93 13.33
CA PRO A 5 -13.12 -2.55 12.73
C PRO A 5 -12.82 -3.40 11.49
N LEU A 6 -12.22 -2.77 10.47
CA LEU A 6 -11.84 -3.44 9.23
C LEU A 6 -10.68 -4.43 9.41
N VAL A 7 -9.92 -4.29 10.49
CA VAL A 7 -8.77 -5.13 10.83
C VAL A 7 -8.98 -5.76 12.21
N ALA A 8 -8.35 -6.91 12.44
CA ALA A 8 -8.54 -7.70 13.66
C ALA A 8 -8.06 -6.96 14.92
N ASP A 9 -6.94 -6.25 14.84
CA ASP A 9 -6.39 -5.44 15.92
C ASP A 9 -6.04 -4.03 15.42
N PRO A 10 -6.94 -3.03 15.62
CA PRO A 10 -6.68 -1.66 15.20
C PRO A 10 -5.52 -0.96 15.90
N SER A 11 -5.04 -1.51 17.02
CA SER A 11 -3.89 -0.96 17.75
C SER A 11 -2.54 -1.42 17.19
N ARG A 12 -2.56 -2.42 16.29
CA ARG A 12 -1.35 -3.02 15.70
C ARG A 12 -1.63 -3.47 14.28
N VAL A 13 -1.50 -2.54 13.33
CA VAL A 13 -1.85 -2.76 11.92
C VAL A 13 -0.59 -2.93 11.07
N ARG A 14 -0.51 -4.04 10.35
CA ARG A 14 0.51 -4.30 9.34
C ARG A 14 -0.06 -3.98 7.97
N LEU A 15 0.61 -3.11 7.23
CA LEU A 15 0.25 -2.74 5.88
C LEU A 15 1.19 -3.38 4.87
N GLY A 16 0.65 -3.74 3.71
CA GLY A 16 1.40 -4.15 2.53
C GLY A 16 1.27 -3.14 1.40
N ILE A 17 2.32 -2.95 0.64
CA ILE A 17 2.30 -2.20 -0.63
C ILE A 17 2.15 -3.19 -1.78
N ALA A 18 1.20 -2.95 -2.67
CA ALA A 18 0.93 -3.82 -3.81
C ALA A 18 0.98 -3.05 -5.14
N GLY A 19 2.17 -2.90 -5.67
CA GLY A 19 2.42 -2.40 -7.01
C GLY A 19 3.06 -1.00 -7.08
N ARG A 20 3.75 -0.79 -8.18
CA ARG A 20 4.21 0.51 -8.69
C ARG A 20 4.12 0.47 -10.21
N VAL A 21 3.52 1.49 -10.82
CA VAL A 21 3.39 1.60 -12.27
C VAL A 21 3.67 3.04 -12.71
N ASP A 22 4.15 3.20 -13.93
CA ASP A 22 4.28 4.49 -14.63
C ASP A 22 4.99 5.59 -13.82
N GLU A 23 6.08 5.24 -13.12
CA GLU A 23 6.84 6.19 -12.29
C GLU A 23 6.01 6.86 -11.19
N ASN A 24 4.87 6.30 -10.82
CA ASN A 24 4.11 6.75 -9.67
C ASN A 24 4.87 6.40 -8.37
N ASP A 25 5.33 7.42 -7.66
CA ASP A 25 6.16 7.27 -6.47
C ASP A 25 5.38 7.35 -5.14
N HIS A 26 4.06 7.20 -5.18
CA HIS A 26 3.26 7.06 -3.96
C HIS A 26 3.70 5.89 -3.07
N PRO A 27 4.18 4.74 -3.59
CA PRO A 27 4.74 3.70 -2.74
C PRO A 27 5.87 4.19 -1.83
N TYR A 28 6.74 5.08 -2.33
CA TYR A 28 7.81 5.69 -1.54
C TYR A 28 7.25 6.63 -0.47
N SER A 29 6.43 7.60 -0.86
CA SER A 29 5.94 8.64 0.04
C SER A 29 4.98 8.09 1.09
N TRP A 30 4.03 7.24 0.72
CA TRP A 30 3.08 6.67 1.67
C TRP A 30 3.77 5.79 2.71
N SER A 31 4.70 4.95 2.27
CA SER A 31 5.47 4.11 3.18
C SER A 31 6.37 4.94 4.09
N ALA A 32 6.98 6.01 3.57
CA ALA A 32 7.81 6.93 4.35
C ALA A 32 7.02 7.67 5.43
N ILE A 33 5.80 8.10 5.11
CA ILE A 33 4.90 8.76 6.08
C ILE A 33 4.60 7.83 7.26
N VAL A 34 4.38 6.56 6.99
CA VAL A 34 4.06 5.55 8.02
C VAL A 34 5.30 5.07 8.77
N ASN A 35 6.41 4.79 8.08
CA ASN A 35 7.59 4.13 8.65
C ASN A 35 8.74 5.07 9.01
N GLY A 36 8.75 6.30 8.50
CA GLY A 36 9.99 7.04 8.30
C GLY A 36 10.74 6.54 7.06
N TYR A 37 11.90 7.13 6.78
CA TYR A 37 12.65 6.84 5.56
C TYR A 37 14.15 7.04 5.71
N ASP A 38 14.92 6.55 4.75
CA ASP A 38 16.33 6.84 4.57
C ASP A 38 16.46 7.99 3.55
N PRO A 39 16.98 9.18 3.94
CA PRO A 39 17.05 10.33 3.04
C PRO A 39 17.97 10.10 1.83
N VAL A 40 19.04 9.33 1.99
CA VAL A 40 20.01 9.06 0.91
C VAL A 40 19.37 8.13 -0.12
N ALA A 41 18.79 7.02 0.31
CA ALA A 41 18.11 6.08 -0.57
C ALA A 41 16.87 6.71 -1.24
N MET A 42 16.12 7.53 -0.51
CA MET A 42 14.96 8.25 -1.04
C MET A 42 15.37 9.20 -2.16
N SER A 43 16.41 10.00 -1.95
CA SER A 43 16.93 10.93 -2.96
C SER A 43 17.52 10.24 -4.19
N ALA A 44 18.04 9.02 -4.02
CA ALA A 44 18.61 8.24 -5.12
C ALA A 44 17.54 7.59 -6.01
N HIS A 45 16.37 7.30 -5.50
CA HIS A 45 15.40 6.44 -6.19
C HIS A 45 14.02 7.07 -6.41
N ALA A 46 13.54 7.92 -5.52
CA ALA A 46 12.24 8.57 -5.68
C ALA A 46 12.35 9.85 -6.51
N HIS A 47 11.23 10.27 -7.09
CA HIS A 47 11.14 11.55 -7.80
C HIS A 47 11.60 12.70 -6.89
N PRO A 48 12.36 13.69 -7.40
CA PRO A 48 12.88 14.80 -6.60
C PRO A 48 11.84 15.54 -5.77
N MET A 49 10.61 15.69 -6.27
CA MET A 49 9.53 16.32 -5.51
C MET A 49 9.16 15.54 -4.24
N ILE A 50 9.22 14.20 -4.27
CA ILE A 50 8.96 13.37 -3.09
C ILE A 50 10.05 13.59 -2.04
N SER A 51 11.31 13.52 -2.45
CA SER A 51 12.45 13.77 -1.55
C SER A 51 12.41 15.18 -0.95
N GLN A 52 12.06 16.17 -1.75
CA GLN A 52 11.93 17.55 -1.30
C GLN A 52 10.76 17.71 -0.31
N TYR A 53 9.60 17.13 -0.62
CA TYR A 53 8.43 17.16 0.27
C TYR A 53 8.73 16.51 1.62
N LEU A 54 9.30 15.31 1.61
CA LEU A 54 9.64 14.59 2.84
C LEU A 54 10.73 15.33 3.63
N GLY A 55 11.76 15.85 2.95
CA GLY A 55 12.86 16.58 3.56
C GLY A 55 12.46 17.93 4.19
N ALA A 56 11.34 18.50 3.78
CA ALA A 56 10.77 19.69 4.37
C ALA A 56 9.99 19.42 5.68
N ARG A 57 9.80 18.15 6.04
CA ARG A 57 9.08 17.74 7.26
C ARG A 57 10.06 17.46 8.39
N ARG A 58 9.59 17.64 9.61
CA ARG A 58 10.36 17.29 10.82
C ARG A 58 10.34 15.78 11.03
N ALA A 59 11.37 15.25 11.66
CA ALA A 59 11.46 13.81 11.92
C ALA A 59 10.31 13.26 12.78
N ASP A 60 9.74 14.06 13.66
CA ASP A 60 8.61 13.70 14.51
C ASP A 60 7.24 13.75 13.82
N GLU A 61 7.18 14.22 12.57
CA GLU A 61 5.96 14.17 11.75
C GLU A 61 5.78 12.83 11.02
N PHE A 62 6.78 11.95 11.06
CA PHE A 62 6.71 10.61 10.47
C PHE A 62 6.35 9.56 11.51
N GLY A 63 5.68 8.52 11.04
CA GLY A 63 5.21 7.44 11.87
C GLY A 63 3.74 7.61 12.28
N ILE A 64 3.03 6.52 12.26
CA ILE A 64 1.66 6.43 12.78
C ILE A 64 1.68 5.37 13.88
N GLU A 65 1.30 5.76 15.08
CA GLU A 65 1.31 4.84 16.22
C GLU A 65 0.48 3.59 15.95
N GLY A 66 1.06 2.43 16.18
CA GLY A 66 0.40 1.15 15.93
C GLY A 66 0.28 0.73 14.47
N VAL A 67 0.80 1.51 13.51
CA VAL A 67 0.73 1.19 12.08
C VAL A 67 2.12 1.09 11.49
N ARG A 68 2.35 0.07 10.67
CA ARG A 68 3.61 -0.12 9.96
C ARG A 68 3.41 -0.75 8.60
N VAL A 69 4.10 -0.24 7.60
CA VAL A 69 4.27 -0.93 6.32
C VAL A 69 5.36 -1.97 6.50
N THR A 70 4.99 -3.24 6.47
CA THR A 70 5.90 -4.37 6.74
C THR A 70 6.32 -5.13 5.49
N HIS A 71 5.50 -5.09 4.45
CA HIS A 71 5.68 -5.87 3.23
C HIS A 71 5.49 -5.02 2.00
N VAL A 72 6.22 -5.34 0.93
CA VAL A 72 6.06 -4.73 -0.38
C VAL A 72 6.18 -5.75 -1.50
N TRP A 73 5.31 -5.60 -2.49
CA TRP A 73 5.39 -6.22 -3.80
C TRP A 73 5.28 -5.15 -4.87
N CYS A 74 6.06 -5.28 -5.93
CA CYS A 74 5.94 -4.46 -7.13
C CYS A 74 5.98 -5.33 -8.38
N ASP A 75 5.41 -4.83 -9.46
CA ASP A 75 5.45 -5.47 -10.77
C ASP A 75 6.90 -5.70 -11.25
N ASP A 76 7.78 -4.74 -10.96
CA ASP A 76 9.23 -4.89 -11.09
C ASP A 76 9.85 -5.18 -9.70
N PRO A 77 10.55 -6.31 -9.53
CA PRO A 77 11.23 -6.63 -8.27
C PRO A 77 12.31 -5.61 -7.86
N GLU A 78 12.89 -4.91 -8.81
CA GLU A 78 13.87 -3.86 -8.53
C GLU A 78 13.22 -2.64 -7.88
N ASP A 79 12.01 -2.28 -8.30
CA ASP A 79 11.23 -1.24 -7.64
C ASP A 79 10.91 -1.62 -6.19
N ALA A 80 10.55 -2.85 -5.93
CA ALA A 80 10.30 -3.32 -4.57
C ALA A 80 11.53 -3.19 -3.67
N ARG A 81 12.73 -3.50 -4.19
CA ARG A 81 14.00 -3.34 -3.44
C ARG A 81 14.28 -1.88 -3.12
N LYS A 82 14.13 -0.99 -4.11
CA LYS A 82 14.36 0.45 -3.95
C LYS A 82 13.41 1.06 -2.93
N ILE A 83 12.11 0.73 -3.04
CA ILE A 83 11.08 1.20 -2.11
C ILE A 83 11.35 0.68 -0.70
N ALA A 84 11.65 -0.62 -0.55
CA ALA A 84 11.93 -1.23 0.74
C ALA A 84 13.12 -0.56 1.44
N GLY A 85 14.22 -0.32 0.72
CA GLY A 85 15.39 0.38 1.26
C GLY A 85 15.11 1.82 1.64
N ALA A 86 14.44 2.57 0.75
CA ALA A 86 14.13 3.98 0.99
C ALA A 86 13.12 4.20 2.12
N SER A 87 12.11 3.36 2.25
CA SER A 87 10.98 3.54 3.18
C SER A 87 10.95 2.53 4.32
N ARG A 88 12.09 1.88 4.60
CA ARG A 88 12.31 0.98 5.74
C ARG A 88 11.28 -0.15 5.85
N ILE A 89 10.98 -0.79 4.72
CA ILE A 89 10.12 -1.96 4.68
C ILE A 89 10.97 -3.22 4.81
N GLU A 90 10.61 -4.10 5.73
CA GLU A 90 11.45 -5.25 6.11
C GLU A 90 11.37 -6.41 5.13
N THR A 91 10.20 -6.63 4.50
CA THR A 91 9.94 -7.82 3.70
C THR A 91 9.50 -7.50 2.29
N ILE A 92 10.17 -8.09 1.33
CA ILE A 92 9.78 -8.08 -0.09
C ILE A 92 9.20 -9.45 -0.42
N VAL A 93 8.02 -9.48 -1.04
CA VAL A 93 7.40 -10.72 -1.50
C VAL A 93 7.46 -10.84 -3.01
N ASN A 94 7.38 -12.08 -3.52
CA ASN A 94 7.56 -12.35 -4.94
C ASN A 94 6.29 -12.18 -5.77
N ARG A 95 5.12 -12.32 -5.15
CA ARG A 95 3.81 -12.18 -5.79
C ARG A 95 2.92 -11.32 -4.91
N ALA A 96 1.98 -10.61 -5.54
CA ALA A 96 1.01 -9.79 -4.80
C ALA A 96 0.22 -10.62 -3.78
N GLU A 97 -0.17 -11.83 -4.14
CA GLU A 97 -0.96 -12.72 -3.29
C GLU A 97 -0.19 -13.21 -2.05
N ASP A 98 1.13 -13.15 -2.07
CA ASP A 98 1.97 -13.52 -0.92
C ASP A 98 1.85 -12.52 0.24
N LEU A 99 1.24 -11.36 0.01
CA LEU A 99 0.83 -10.41 1.06
C LEU A 99 -0.33 -10.94 1.90
N ILE A 100 -1.19 -11.80 1.32
CA ILE A 100 -2.36 -12.37 2.01
C ILE A 100 -1.88 -13.27 3.16
N GLY A 101 -2.41 -13.03 4.35
CA GLY A 101 -1.97 -13.72 5.57
C GLY A 101 -0.77 -13.08 6.26
N CYS A 102 -0.04 -12.17 5.61
CA CYS A 102 1.10 -11.47 6.18
C CYS A 102 0.76 -10.07 6.68
N VAL A 103 -0.25 -9.42 6.08
CA VAL A 103 -0.66 -8.05 6.39
C VAL A 103 -2.14 -7.97 6.74
N ASP A 104 -2.53 -6.91 7.44
CA ASP A 104 -3.90 -6.68 7.89
C ASP A 104 -4.70 -5.84 6.89
N ALA A 105 -4.02 -5.03 6.08
CA ALA A 105 -4.58 -4.27 4.98
C ALA A 105 -3.53 -4.04 3.89
N VAL A 106 -3.96 -3.72 2.69
CA VAL A 106 -3.06 -3.49 1.55
C VAL A 106 -3.31 -2.12 0.93
N LEU A 107 -2.22 -1.44 0.58
CA LEU A 107 -2.23 -0.20 -0.19
C LEU A 107 -1.92 -0.55 -1.65
N ILE A 108 -2.76 -0.09 -2.57
CA ILE A 108 -2.59 -0.23 -4.01
C ILE A 108 -2.36 1.16 -4.60
N PRO A 109 -1.11 1.67 -4.53
CA PRO A 109 -0.78 3.05 -4.86
C PRO A 109 -0.43 3.24 -6.34
N THR A 110 -1.12 2.52 -7.22
CA THR A 110 -0.99 2.66 -8.67
C THR A 110 -2.05 3.61 -9.20
N ASP A 111 -1.79 4.31 -10.29
CA ASP A 111 -2.69 5.32 -10.86
C ASP A 111 -3.41 4.86 -12.15
N ARG A 112 -3.22 3.60 -12.56
CA ARG A 112 -3.97 2.99 -13.66
C ARG A 112 -5.31 2.46 -13.19
N GLY A 113 -6.32 3.31 -13.19
CA GLY A 113 -7.66 2.97 -12.72
C GLY A 113 -8.28 1.72 -13.36
N GLU A 114 -7.93 1.41 -14.62
CA GLU A 114 -8.38 0.21 -15.32
C GLU A 114 -7.85 -1.10 -14.72
N GLU A 115 -6.73 -1.06 -13.98
CA GLU A 115 -6.12 -2.23 -13.36
C GLU A 115 -6.58 -2.42 -11.91
N HIS A 116 -7.11 -1.39 -11.26
CA HIS A 116 -7.38 -1.39 -9.82
C HIS A 116 -8.31 -2.51 -9.37
N ALA A 117 -9.39 -2.76 -10.12
CA ALA A 117 -10.33 -3.82 -9.79
C ALA A 117 -9.67 -5.21 -9.81
N ALA A 118 -8.83 -5.47 -10.81
CA ALA A 118 -8.10 -6.73 -10.92
C ALA A 118 -7.04 -6.88 -9.82
N ARG A 119 -6.32 -5.80 -9.50
CA ARG A 119 -5.31 -5.79 -8.43
C ARG A 119 -5.93 -5.95 -7.04
N ALA A 120 -7.08 -5.33 -6.78
CA ALA A 120 -7.75 -5.39 -5.48
C ALA A 120 -8.49 -6.71 -5.24
N ARG A 121 -8.97 -7.38 -6.28
CA ARG A 121 -9.83 -8.57 -6.19
C ARG A 121 -9.27 -9.68 -5.28
N PRO A 122 -8.03 -10.15 -5.41
CA PRO A 122 -7.51 -11.22 -4.56
C PRO A 122 -7.56 -10.89 -3.07
N PHE A 123 -7.32 -9.62 -2.74
CA PHE A 123 -7.33 -9.15 -1.35
C PHE A 123 -8.75 -9.08 -0.79
N VAL A 124 -9.69 -8.55 -1.57
CA VAL A 124 -11.11 -8.49 -1.18
C VAL A 124 -11.67 -9.89 -0.97
N GLU A 125 -11.38 -10.83 -1.88
CA GLU A 125 -11.81 -12.24 -1.78
C GLU A 125 -11.20 -12.94 -0.56
N ALA A 126 -9.99 -12.56 -0.16
CA ALA A 126 -9.33 -13.06 1.03
C ALA A 126 -9.71 -12.33 2.34
N GLY A 127 -10.57 -11.31 2.27
CA GLY A 127 -10.97 -10.51 3.42
C GLY A 127 -9.91 -9.51 3.91
N VAL A 128 -8.92 -9.18 3.06
CA VAL A 128 -7.91 -8.16 3.33
C VAL A 128 -8.37 -6.83 2.73
N PRO A 129 -8.67 -5.81 3.54
CA PRO A 129 -9.18 -4.54 3.02
C PRO A 129 -8.11 -3.80 2.21
N PRO A 130 -8.41 -3.42 0.95
CA PRO A 130 -7.52 -2.60 0.14
C PRO A 130 -7.86 -1.12 0.26
N LEU A 131 -6.82 -0.27 0.32
CA LEU A 131 -6.89 1.15 0.01
C LEU A 131 -6.32 1.35 -1.39
N VAL A 132 -7.15 1.82 -2.30
CA VAL A 132 -6.80 1.95 -3.72
C VAL A 132 -6.66 3.43 -4.07
N GLU A 133 -5.60 3.76 -4.82
CA GLU A 133 -5.36 5.11 -5.36
C GLU A 133 -6.46 5.51 -6.36
N GLN A 134 -6.63 6.81 -6.56
CA GLN A 134 -7.53 7.35 -7.58
C GLN A 134 -6.85 7.34 -8.97
N PRO A 135 -7.66 7.22 -10.05
CA PRO A 135 -9.09 6.93 -10.09
C PRO A 135 -9.38 5.45 -9.85
N LEU A 136 -10.48 5.13 -9.17
CA LEU A 136 -10.89 3.74 -8.93
C LEU A 136 -11.24 2.98 -10.23
N GLY A 137 -11.55 3.70 -11.30
CA GLY A 137 -11.82 3.19 -12.64
C GLY A 137 -12.03 4.32 -13.63
N ARG A 138 -11.85 4.05 -14.93
CA ARG A 138 -12.27 4.99 -15.99
C ARG A 138 -13.77 4.85 -16.23
N HIS A 139 -14.44 5.96 -16.45
CA HIS A 139 -15.88 6.01 -16.73
C HIS A 139 -16.18 5.41 -18.11
N ARG A 140 -16.23 4.07 -18.16
CA ARG A 140 -16.95 3.29 -19.17
C ARG A 140 -18.05 2.54 -18.44
N PRO A 141 -19.17 2.13 -19.08
CA PRO A 141 -20.26 1.45 -18.36
C PRO A 141 -19.66 0.35 -17.48
N GLY A 142 -19.80 0.59 -16.21
CA GLY A 142 -19.20 0.09 -14.99
C GLY A 142 -18.26 -1.12 -15.03
N PRO A 143 -17.15 -1.07 -14.32
CA PRO A 143 -16.60 -2.30 -13.77
C PRO A 143 -17.67 -2.97 -12.91
N ALA A 144 -17.79 -4.29 -13.03
CA ALA A 144 -18.68 -5.02 -12.12
C ALA A 144 -18.31 -4.62 -10.67
N PRO A 145 -19.29 -4.34 -9.83
CA PRO A 145 -19.03 -3.99 -8.44
C PRO A 145 -18.15 -5.08 -7.82
N LEU A 146 -17.16 -4.64 -7.02
CA LEU A 146 -16.37 -5.59 -6.23
C LEU A 146 -17.35 -6.44 -5.41
N PRO A 147 -17.18 -7.76 -5.35
CA PRO A 147 -18.03 -8.60 -4.54
C PRO A 147 -17.97 -8.11 -3.08
N PRO A 148 -19.10 -8.17 -2.36
CA PRO A 148 -19.08 -7.85 -0.94
C PRO A 148 -18.10 -8.79 -0.22
N PRO A 149 -17.46 -8.33 0.85
CA PRO A 149 -16.62 -9.19 1.66
C PRO A 149 -17.42 -10.43 2.10
N PRO A 150 -16.78 -11.60 2.19
CA PRO A 150 -17.45 -12.82 2.58
C PRO A 150 -18.18 -12.62 3.91
N ALA A 151 -19.46 -12.96 3.93
CA ALA A 151 -20.25 -12.96 5.16
C ALA A 151 -19.59 -13.96 6.12
N GLY A 152 -18.90 -13.46 7.13
CA GLY A 152 -18.23 -14.33 8.12
C GLY A 152 -16.86 -13.85 8.60
N ALA A 153 -16.33 -12.73 8.16
CA ALA A 153 -15.13 -12.12 8.76
C ALA A 153 -15.42 -11.42 10.10
N GLY A 154 -16.26 -12.02 10.91
CA GLY A 154 -16.67 -11.54 12.23
C GLY A 154 -17.04 -12.70 13.14
N LYS A 155 -16.04 -13.42 13.65
CA LYS A 155 -16.08 -14.12 14.94
C LYS A 155 -14.69 -14.17 15.52
#